data_13f71852b56cae345273842605ac95bb
#
_entry.id   13f71852b56cae345273842605ac95bb
#
_cell.length_a   1.000
_cell.length_b   1.000
_cell.length_c   1.000
_cell.angle_alpha   90.00
_cell.angle_beta   90.00
_cell.angle_gamma   90.00
#
_symmetry.space_group_name_H-M   'P 1'
#
loop_
_entity.id
_entity.type
_entity.pdbx_description
1 polymer ?
#
loop_
_entity_poly.entity_id
_entity_poly.type
_entity_poly.pdbx_seq_one_letter_code
_entity_poly.pdbx_strand_id
1 'polypeptide(L)'
;MKLSDWINRKRHNGGYGIQSPSSFFFITQVLKERLPYYSYPILDQAVGGNRAKKRHFRELFRITNYQQPANCISVGSATAACTMILAKPSVAHYAVTPTGLTAGRQSLLNEKGCHIVDSTEQLRTIIDKVGTIGMLYINTIDGADTLIRAALPHTNKESVIVVDGINRSKTAKLWWQQLVDDSATVITYDFYNYGLLLFDKDRIKQHYTLKR
;
A
#
# COMPACT_ATOMS: atom_id res chain seq x y z
N MET A 1 10.41 -14.91 -13.55
CA MET A 1 11.46 -14.01 -13.01
C MET A 1 12.81 -14.55 -13.40
N LYS A 2 13.67 -13.73 -14.05
CA LYS A 2 15.04 -14.15 -14.42
C LYS A 2 15.92 -14.24 -13.17
N LEU A 3 16.96 -15.09 -13.20
CA LEU A 3 17.89 -15.29 -12.09
C LEU A 3 18.59 -13.97 -11.69
N SER A 4 18.97 -13.15 -12.68
CA SER A 4 19.56 -11.83 -12.47
C SER A 4 18.65 -10.90 -11.64
N ASP A 5 17.36 -10.85 -11.96
CA ASP A 5 16.38 -10.03 -11.24
C ASP A 5 16.23 -10.51 -9.78
N TRP A 6 16.27 -11.84 -9.59
CA TRP A 6 16.21 -12.44 -8.27
C TRP A 6 17.41 -12.06 -7.39
N ILE A 7 18.65 -12.08 -7.96
CA ILE A 7 19.87 -11.71 -7.26
C ILE A 7 19.86 -10.23 -6.87
N ASN A 8 19.50 -9.35 -7.81
CA ASN A 8 19.44 -7.90 -7.55
C ASN A 8 18.41 -7.56 -6.46
N ARG A 9 17.21 -8.13 -6.52
CA ARG A 9 16.17 -7.96 -5.49
C ARG A 9 16.65 -8.46 -4.11
N LYS A 10 17.42 -9.56 -4.06
CA LYS A 10 17.97 -10.10 -2.80
C LYS A 10 19.02 -9.17 -2.17
N ARG A 11 19.88 -8.55 -2.99
CA ARG A 11 20.90 -7.59 -2.51
C ARG A 11 20.25 -6.35 -1.89
N HIS A 12 19.31 -5.73 -2.55
CA HIS A 12 18.59 -4.55 -2.04
C HIS A 12 17.84 -4.84 -0.72
N ASN A 13 17.32 -6.03 -0.53
CA ASN A 13 16.68 -6.42 0.74
C ASN A 13 17.62 -6.31 1.96
N GLY A 14 18.92 -6.47 1.75
CA GLY A 14 19.94 -6.29 2.79
C GLY A 14 20.34 -4.84 3.03
N GLY A 15 19.78 -3.90 2.26
CA GLY A 15 20.23 -2.51 2.25
C GLY A 15 21.45 -2.28 1.35
N TYR A 16 21.94 -3.31 0.66
CA TYR A 16 23.11 -3.18 -0.22
C TYR A 16 22.77 -2.30 -1.43
N GLY A 17 23.62 -1.30 -1.69
CA GLY A 17 23.44 -0.35 -2.80
C GLY A 17 22.38 0.74 -2.53
N ILE A 18 21.81 0.81 -1.31
CA ILE A 18 20.86 1.84 -0.93
C ILE A 18 21.61 2.98 -0.25
N GLN A 19 21.77 4.08 -0.96
CA GLN A 19 22.51 5.25 -0.48
C GLN A 19 21.65 6.20 0.37
N SER A 20 20.33 6.20 0.18
CA SER A 20 19.42 7.05 0.95
C SER A 20 19.24 6.52 2.38
N PRO A 21 19.63 7.26 3.44
CA PRO A 21 19.49 6.83 4.83
C PRO A 21 18.05 6.46 5.21
N SER A 22 17.07 7.25 4.75
CA SER A 22 15.66 7.00 5.03
C SER A 22 15.12 5.76 4.31
N SER A 23 15.54 5.52 3.06
CA SER A 23 15.20 4.28 2.34
C SER A 23 15.87 3.07 2.95
N PHE A 24 17.15 3.21 3.37
CA PHE A 24 17.86 2.15 4.10
C PHE A 24 17.12 1.79 5.40
N PHE A 25 16.77 2.78 6.22
CA PHE A 25 16.00 2.58 7.45
C PHE A 25 14.66 1.90 7.16
N PHE A 26 13.89 2.41 6.21
CA PHE A 26 12.59 1.84 5.84
C PHE A 26 12.70 0.36 5.46
N ILE A 27 13.67 0.02 4.60
CA ILE A 27 13.85 -1.36 4.11
C ILE A 27 14.35 -2.29 5.22
N THR A 28 15.29 -1.83 6.05
CA THR A 28 15.97 -2.70 7.01
C THR A 28 15.29 -2.75 8.38
N GLN A 29 14.61 -1.70 8.78
CA GLN A 29 13.96 -1.61 10.09
C GLN A 29 12.43 -1.79 10.00
N VAL A 30 11.74 -1.05 9.11
CA VAL A 30 10.29 -1.10 9.05
C VAL A 30 9.81 -2.40 8.38
N LEU A 31 10.29 -2.68 7.17
CA LEU A 31 9.83 -3.86 6.42
C LEU A 31 10.26 -5.19 7.06
N LYS A 32 11.41 -5.23 7.74
CA LYS A 32 11.96 -6.44 8.37
C LYS A 32 11.66 -6.57 9.85
N GLU A 33 10.91 -5.62 10.41
CA GLU A 33 10.55 -5.68 11.81
C GLU A 33 9.90 -7.03 12.16
N ARG A 34 10.33 -7.62 13.27
CA ARG A 34 9.88 -8.92 13.75
C ARG A 34 9.11 -8.84 15.07
N LEU A 35 9.06 -7.66 15.68
CA LEU A 35 8.36 -7.47 16.94
C LEU A 35 6.86 -7.78 16.78
N PRO A 36 6.25 -8.44 17.75
CA PRO A 36 4.82 -8.71 17.73
C PRO A 36 4.05 -7.43 18.05
N TYR A 37 3.03 -7.13 17.24
CA TYR A 37 2.07 -6.09 17.53
C TYR A 37 0.82 -6.70 18.18
N TYR A 38 0.21 -6.01 19.13
CA TYR A 38 -1.02 -6.45 19.79
C TYR A 38 -2.18 -6.72 18.81
N SER A 39 -2.20 -5.98 17.68
CA SER A 39 -3.21 -6.14 16.63
C SER A 39 -2.99 -7.37 15.74
N TYR A 40 -1.83 -8.04 15.77
CA TYR A 40 -1.54 -9.15 14.85
C TYR A 40 -2.50 -10.35 14.99
N PRO A 41 -2.94 -10.79 16.17
CA PRO A 41 -3.93 -11.88 16.26
C PRO A 41 -5.24 -11.54 15.53
N ILE A 42 -5.77 -10.32 15.74
CA ILE A 42 -6.99 -9.85 15.09
C ILE A 42 -6.76 -9.69 13.58
N LEU A 43 -5.62 -9.12 13.19
CA LEU A 43 -5.22 -8.97 11.80
C LEU A 43 -5.13 -10.33 11.09
N ASP A 44 -4.47 -11.31 11.69
CA ASP A 44 -4.31 -12.65 11.12
C ASP A 44 -5.63 -13.37 10.93
N GLN A 45 -6.57 -13.17 11.83
CA GLN A 45 -7.96 -13.67 11.72
C GLN A 45 -8.69 -12.97 10.57
N ALA A 46 -8.61 -11.64 10.49
CA ALA A 46 -9.21 -10.86 9.40
C ALA A 46 -8.61 -11.18 8.04
N VAL A 47 -7.29 -11.40 7.96
CA VAL A 47 -6.59 -11.79 6.73
C VAL A 47 -7.00 -13.19 6.29
N GLY A 48 -7.01 -14.16 7.19
CA GLY A 48 -7.17 -15.56 6.87
C GLY A 48 -6.06 -16.09 5.95
N GLY A 49 -6.27 -17.28 5.39
CA GLY A 49 -5.38 -17.83 4.37
C GLY A 49 -4.00 -18.27 4.90
N ASN A 50 -3.03 -18.39 3.98
CA ASN A 50 -1.73 -18.97 4.25
C ASN A 50 -0.73 -17.94 4.84
N ARG A 51 0.43 -18.44 5.28
CA ARG A 51 1.52 -17.63 5.87
C ARG A 51 2.00 -16.50 4.96
N ALA A 52 2.04 -16.70 3.65
CA ALA A 52 2.49 -15.68 2.71
C ALA A 52 1.53 -14.48 2.67
N LYS A 53 0.21 -14.74 2.66
CA LYS A 53 -0.82 -13.72 2.71
C LYS A 53 -0.77 -12.93 4.03
N LYS A 54 -0.66 -13.62 5.18
CA LYS A 54 -0.51 -12.98 6.49
C LYS A 54 0.73 -12.09 6.54
N ARG A 55 1.87 -12.56 6.01
CA ARG A 55 3.09 -11.76 5.94
C ARG A 55 2.89 -10.48 5.10
N HIS A 56 2.22 -10.57 3.95
CA HIS A 56 1.92 -9.40 3.11
C HIS A 56 1.13 -8.33 3.87
N PHE A 57 0.05 -8.73 4.57
CA PHE A 57 -0.78 -7.77 5.29
C PHE A 57 -0.14 -7.28 6.61
N ARG A 58 0.67 -8.08 7.29
CA ARG A 58 1.50 -7.60 8.40
C ARG A 58 2.52 -6.55 7.97
N GLU A 59 3.01 -6.59 6.73
CA GLU A 59 3.87 -5.53 6.18
C GLU A 59 3.07 -4.27 5.84
N LEU A 60 1.90 -4.42 5.20
CA LEU A 60 1.00 -3.28 5.01
C LEU A 60 0.66 -2.61 6.36
N PHE A 61 0.44 -3.41 7.39
CA PHE A 61 0.26 -2.91 8.76
C PHE A 61 1.46 -2.07 9.22
N ARG A 62 2.69 -2.60 9.10
CA ARG A 62 3.91 -1.88 9.51
C ARG A 62 4.14 -0.62 8.70
N ILE A 63 3.89 -0.67 7.39
CA ILE A 63 3.98 0.51 6.51
C ILE A 63 2.99 1.58 6.98
N THR A 64 1.74 1.23 7.20
CA THR A 64 0.70 2.16 7.68
C THR A 64 1.07 2.74 9.05
N ASN A 65 1.51 1.88 9.98
CA ASN A 65 1.93 2.30 11.32
C ASN A 65 3.17 3.22 11.29
N TYR A 66 4.10 2.99 10.38
CA TYR A 66 5.29 3.84 10.21
C TYR A 66 4.95 5.19 9.58
N GLN A 67 4.14 5.20 8.54
CA GLN A 67 3.79 6.42 7.79
C GLN A 67 2.84 7.35 8.53
N GLN A 68 2.11 6.84 9.52
CA GLN A 68 1.15 7.64 10.31
C GLN A 68 0.21 8.52 9.45
N PRO A 69 -0.47 7.96 8.43
CA PRO A 69 -1.24 8.75 7.47
C PRO A 69 -2.40 9.51 8.15
N ALA A 70 -2.75 10.68 7.60
CA ALA A 70 -3.87 11.50 8.09
C ALA A 70 -5.26 10.89 7.75
N ASN A 71 -5.33 10.07 6.74
CA ASN A 71 -6.49 9.27 6.35
C ASN A 71 -6.06 8.04 5.56
N CYS A 72 -6.95 7.04 5.49
CA CYS A 72 -6.68 5.79 4.76
C CYS A 72 -7.84 5.48 3.81
N ILE A 73 -7.52 5.20 2.56
CA ILE A 73 -8.47 4.80 1.53
C ILE A 73 -8.04 3.43 0.98
N SER A 74 -8.94 2.44 1.02
CA SER A 74 -8.72 1.12 0.40
C SER A 74 -9.68 0.92 -0.75
N VAL A 75 -9.17 0.66 -1.94
CA VAL A 75 -9.97 0.35 -3.13
C VAL A 75 -9.78 -1.13 -3.50
N GLY A 76 -10.89 -1.86 -3.61
CA GLY A 76 -10.92 -3.24 -4.07
C GLY A 76 -10.45 -4.29 -3.06
N SER A 77 -10.28 -3.95 -1.75
CA SER A 77 -9.83 -4.94 -0.75
C SER A 77 -10.33 -4.67 0.66
N ALA A 78 -11.27 -5.47 1.14
CA ALA A 78 -11.70 -5.45 2.54
C ALA A 78 -10.57 -5.83 3.51
N THR A 79 -9.68 -6.73 3.10
CA THR A 79 -8.53 -7.14 3.93
C THR A 79 -7.54 -5.99 4.14
N ALA A 80 -7.29 -5.19 3.10
CA ALA A 80 -6.42 -4.01 3.22
C ALA A 80 -7.08 -2.94 4.11
N ALA A 81 -8.38 -2.69 3.97
CA ALA A 81 -9.12 -1.79 4.83
C ALA A 81 -9.00 -2.21 6.32
N CYS A 82 -9.24 -3.49 6.64
CA CYS A 82 -9.05 -4.03 7.99
C CYS A 82 -7.61 -3.85 8.49
N THR A 83 -6.63 -4.03 7.62
CA THR A 83 -5.21 -3.90 7.98
C THR A 83 -4.87 -2.46 8.36
N MET A 84 -5.26 -1.51 7.52
CA MET A 84 -4.95 -0.08 7.74
C MET A 84 -5.68 0.48 8.97
N ILE A 85 -6.95 0.10 9.18
CA ILE A 85 -7.70 0.57 10.36
C ILE A 85 -7.15 -0.01 11.67
N LEU A 86 -6.65 -1.24 11.66
CA LEU A 86 -5.96 -1.83 12.82
C LEU A 86 -4.60 -1.19 13.09
N ALA A 87 -3.90 -0.72 12.06
CA ALA A 87 -2.61 -0.05 12.19
C ALA A 87 -2.74 1.41 12.65
N LYS A 88 -3.77 2.12 12.23
CA LYS A 88 -3.99 3.55 12.53
C LYS A 88 -5.49 3.83 12.76
N PRO A 89 -6.09 3.40 13.88
CA PRO A 89 -7.53 3.52 14.11
C PRO A 89 -8.03 4.96 14.36
N SER A 90 -7.12 5.91 14.61
CA SER A 90 -7.45 7.28 15.02
C SER A 90 -7.74 8.24 13.87
N VAL A 91 -7.77 7.77 12.62
CA VAL A 91 -8.00 8.60 11.42
C VAL A 91 -9.22 8.13 10.64
N ALA A 92 -9.68 8.93 9.67
CA ALA A 92 -10.77 8.54 8.79
C ALA A 92 -10.35 7.38 7.85
N HIS A 93 -11.20 6.36 7.76
CA HIS A 93 -11.01 5.20 6.90
C HIS A 93 -12.17 5.06 5.91
N TYR A 94 -11.82 4.78 4.66
CA TYR A 94 -12.75 4.56 3.56
C TYR A 94 -12.43 3.23 2.87
N ALA A 95 -13.43 2.37 2.71
CA ALA A 95 -13.35 1.13 1.96
C ALA A 95 -14.25 1.20 0.73
N VAL A 96 -13.64 1.37 -0.44
CA VAL A 96 -14.34 1.53 -1.73
C VAL A 96 -14.37 0.19 -2.44
N THR A 97 -15.58 -0.27 -2.82
CA THR A 97 -15.80 -1.58 -3.47
C THR A 97 -14.98 -2.71 -2.85
N PRO A 98 -15.11 -2.97 -1.53
CA PRO A 98 -14.20 -3.87 -0.83
C PRO A 98 -14.46 -5.33 -1.19
N THR A 99 -13.67 -5.90 -2.11
CA THR A 99 -13.74 -7.34 -2.42
C THR A 99 -13.33 -8.18 -1.21
N GLY A 100 -13.95 -9.36 -1.08
CA GLY A 100 -13.69 -10.26 0.04
C GLY A 100 -14.25 -9.77 1.37
N LEU A 101 -15.32 -8.98 1.35
CA LEU A 101 -16.01 -8.50 2.55
C LEU A 101 -16.82 -9.66 3.15
N THR A 102 -16.25 -10.32 4.16
CA THR A 102 -16.92 -11.33 4.98
C THR A 102 -17.63 -10.68 6.16
N ALA A 103 -18.59 -11.37 6.78
CA ALA A 103 -19.29 -10.85 7.98
C ALA A 103 -18.33 -10.39 9.08
N GLY A 104 -17.26 -11.15 9.36
CA GLY A 104 -16.26 -10.76 10.37
C GLY A 104 -15.46 -9.51 9.99
N ARG A 105 -15.10 -9.33 8.71
CA ARG A 105 -14.42 -8.10 8.26
C ARG A 105 -15.36 -6.91 8.27
N GLN A 106 -16.59 -7.09 7.86
CA GLN A 106 -17.62 -6.04 7.89
C GLN A 106 -17.87 -5.59 9.34
N SER A 107 -18.01 -6.53 10.28
CA SER A 107 -18.16 -6.22 11.70
C SER A 107 -16.98 -5.41 12.23
N LEU A 108 -15.74 -5.82 11.93
CA LEU A 108 -14.52 -5.10 12.32
C LEU A 108 -14.48 -3.68 11.74
N LEU A 109 -14.78 -3.51 10.46
CA LEU A 109 -14.78 -2.22 9.81
C LEU A 109 -15.86 -1.28 10.39
N ASN A 110 -17.06 -1.79 10.62
CA ASN A 110 -18.16 -1.03 11.20
C ASN A 110 -17.85 -0.62 12.66
N GLU A 111 -17.34 -1.56 13.48
CA GLU A 111 -16.93 -1.28 14.86
C GLU A 111 -15.89 -0.17 14.96
N LYS A 112 -14.96 -0.13 14.00
CA LYS A 112 -13.89 0.88 13.93
C LYS A 112 -14.29 2.15 13.18
N GLY A 113 -15.53 2.28 12.73
CA GLY A 113 -16.05 3.49 12.07
C GLY A 113 -15.54 3.69 10.64
N CYS A 114 -15.25 2.62 9.90
CA CYS A 114 -14.88 2.70 8.49
C CYS A 114 -16.09 3.04 7.62
N HIS A 115 -15.94 4.02 6.73
CA HIS A 115 -16.93 4.33 5.72
C HIS A 115 -16.82 3.34 4.55
N ILE A 116 -17.80 2.43 4.40
CA ILE A 116 -17.84 1.46 3.31
C ILE A 116 -18.71 2.03 2.20
N VAL A 117 -18.20 2.01 0.96
CA VAL A 117 -18.90 2.47 -0.23
C VAL A 117 -18.77 1.44 -1.35
N ASP A 118 -19.84 1.25 -2.13
CA ASP A 118 -19.95 0.17 -3.11
C ASP A 118 -19.64 0.61 -4.55
N SER A 119 -19.35 1.89 -4.77
CA SER A 119 -19.04 2.44 -6.10
C SER A 119 -17.68 3.16 -6.13
N THR A 120 -16.89 2.87 -7.16
CA THR A 120 -15.64 3.59 -7.45
C THR A 120 -15.87 5.05 -7.85
N GLU A 121 -17.05 5.41 -8.33
CA GLU A 121 -17.42 6.79 -8.65
C GLU A 121 -17.39 7.68 -7.41
N GLN A 122 -17.71 7.10 -6.24
CA GLN A 122 -17.65 7.81 -4.96
C GLN A 122 -16.22 8.08 -4.48
N LEU A 123 -15.21 7.42 -5.07
CA LEU A 123 -13.81 7.68 -4.71
C LEU A 123 -13.44 9.16 -4.94
N ARG A 124 -13.90 9.76 -6.03
CA ARG A 124 -13.65 11.17 -6.30
C ARG A 124 -14.23 12.07 -5.22
N THR A 125 -15.47 11.83 -4.82
CA THR A 125 -16.12 12.56 -3.71
C THR A 125 -15.34 12.38 -2.39
N ILE A 126 -14.81 11.17 -2.13
CA ILE A 126 -13.98 10.90 -0.95
C ILE A 126 -12.69 11.70 -1.02
N ILE A 127 -12.00 11.69 -2.17
CA ILE A 127 -10.76 12.44 -2.39
C ILE A 127 -10.99 13.94 -2.20
N ASP A 128 -12.04 14.49 -2.79
CA ASP A 128 -12.40 15.91 -2.62
C ASP A 128 -12.70 16.24 -1.15
N LYS A 129 -13.37 15.34 -0.43
CA LYS A 129 -13.68 15.50 1.01
C LYS A 129 -12.43 15.48 1.90
N VAL A 130 -11.47 14.59 1.64
CA VAL A 130 -10.24 14.50 2.42
C VAL A 130 -9.20 15.54 2.01
N GLY A 131 -9.32 16.10 0.81
CA GLY A 131 -8.42 17.12 0.24
C GLY A 131 -7.04 16.57 -0.09
N THR A 132 -6.34 16.03 0.88
CA THR A 132 -5.03 15.39 0.71
C THR A 132 -5.11 13.92 1.12
N ILE A 133 -4.61 13.04 0.26
CA ILE A 133 -4.56 11.60 0.52
C ILE A 133 -3.38 11.30 1.45
N GLY A 134 -3.66 10.70 2.62
CA GLY A 134 -2.62 10.18 3.50
C GLY A 134 -2.09 8.84 2.99
N MET A 135 -2.97 7.85 2.88
CA MET A 135 -2.62 6.53 2.34
C MET A 135 -3.73 5.98 1.45
N LEU A 136 -3.37 5.59 0.25
CA LEU A 136 -4.26 4.90 -0.70
C LEU A 136 -3.71 3.49 -0.97
N TYR A 137 -4.51 2.47 -0.67
CA TYR A 137 -4.26 1.11 -1.14
C TYR A 137 -5.19 0.81 -2.30
N ILE A 138 -4.63 0.36 -3.41
CA ILE A 138 -5.41 -0.02 -4.58
C ILE A 138 -4.99 -1.40 -5.09
N ASN A 139 -5.98 -2.27 -5.27
CA ASN A 139 -5.78 -3.53 -5.96
C ASN A 139 -5.86 -3.28 -7.47
N THR A 140 -5.02 -3.93 -8.28
CA THR A 140 -5.08 -3.83 -9.74
C THR A 140 -6.37 -4.46 -10.27
N ILE A 141 -7.38 -3.64 -10.37
CA ILE A 141 -8.69 -3.94 -10.95
C ILE A 141 -8.84 -3.14 -12.26
N ASP A 142 -9.84 -3.47 -13.05
CA ASP A 142 -10.17 -2.69 -14.23
C ASP A 142 -10.44 -1.22 -13.83
N GLY A 143 -9.81 -0.27 -14.54
CA GLY A 143 -9.92 1.16 -14.24
C GLY A 143 -9.02 1.68 -13.13
N ALA A 144 -8.15 0.87 -12.52
CA ALA A 144 -7.25 1.31 -11.45
C ALA A 144 -6.29 2.42 -11.87
N ASP A 145 -5.88 2.46 -13.13
CA ASP A 145 -5.08 3.55 -13.71
C ASP A 145 -5.80 4.89 -13.65
N THR A 146 -7.08 4.92 -14.02
CA THR A 146 -7.93 6.12 -13.93
C THR A 146 -8.07 6.59 -12.48
N LEU A 147 -8.27 5.66 -11.56
CA LEU A 147 -8.40 5.97 -10.12
C LEU A 147 -7.10 6.55 -9.54
N ILE A 148 -5.94 5.99 -9.89
CA ILE A 148 -4.65 6.52 -9.43
C ILE A 148 -4.37 7.89 -10.04
N ARG A 149 -4.60 8.08 -11.34
CA ARG A 149 -4.43 9.39 -11.98
C ARG A 149 -5.30 10.47 -11.35
N ALA A 150 -6.52 10.13 -10.94
CA ALA A 150 -7.38 11.05 -10.19
C ALA A 150 -6.83 11.35 -8.77
N ALA A 151 -6.12 10.41 -8.16
CA ALA A 151 -5.55 10.54 -6.82
C ALA A 151 -4.24 11.35 -6.80
N LEU A 152 -3.41 11.27 -7.85
CA LEU A 152 -2.08 11.90 -7.90
C LEU A 152 -2.08 13.41 -7.59
N PRO A 153 -3.01 14.25 -8.11
CA PRO A 153 -3.07 15.67 -7.77
C PRO A 153 -3.32 15.97 -6.30
N HIS A 154 -3.87 15.01 -5.55
CA HIS A 154 -4.21 15.11 -4.13
C HIS A 154 -3.14 14.50 -3.21
N THR A 155 -1.94 14.27 -3.72
CA THR A 155 -0.80 13.77 -2.93
C THR A 155 0.13 14.88 -2.49
N ASN A 156 0.78 14.68 -1.34
CA ASN A 156 1.85 15.53 -0.82
C ASN A 156 3.06 14.67 -0.39
N LYS A 157 4.07 15.27 0.21
CA LYS A 157 5.29 14.56 0.65
C LYS A 157 5.06 13.45 1.68
N GLU A 158 3.94 13.47 2.39
CA GLU A 158 3.57 12.48 3.41
C GLU A 158 2.66 11.39 2.84
N SER A 159 2.19 11.57 1.61
CA SER A 159 1.28 10.63 0.94
C SER A 159 1.98 9.33 0.55
N VAL A 160 1.25 8.23 0.66
CA VAL A 160 1.70 6.91 0.20
C VAL A 160 0.60 6.24 -0.61
N ILE A 161 0.95 5.76 -1.80
CA ILE A 161 0.06 4.89 -2.58
C ILE A 161 0.66 3.49 -2.64
N VAL A 162 -0.15 2.50 -2.27
CA VAL A 162 0.17 1.06 -2.36
C VAL A 162 -0.60 0.48 -3.53
N VAL A 163 0.11 -0.06 -4.49
CA VAL A 163 -0.47 -0.72 -5.67
C VAL A 163 -0.26 -2.22 -5.56
N ASP A 164 -1.34 -2.99 -5.37
CA ASP A 164 -1.25 -4.45 -5.27
C ASP A 164 -1.42 -5.12 -6.65
N GLY A 165 -0.74 -6.23 -6.86
CA GLY A 165 -0.83 -7.01 -8.10
C GLY A 165 -0.04 -6.45 -9.28
N ILE A 166 1.00 -5.64 -9.06
CA ILE A 166 1.80 -5.00 -10.12
C ILE A 166 2.42 -5.95 -11.15
N ASN A 167 2.54 -7.24 -10.83
CA ASN A 167 3.04 -8.29 -11.72
C ASN A 167 1.98 -9.35 -12.06
N ARG A 168 0.69 -9.10 -11.78
CA ARG A 168 -0.39 -10.06 -12.02
C ARG A 168 -0.64 -10.33 -13.50
N SER A 169 -0.40 -9.33 -14.36
CA SER A 169 -0.53 -9.43 -15.82
C SER A 169 0.53 -8.59 -16.53
N LYS A 170 0.67 -8.76 -17.85
CA LYS A 170 1.53 -7.90 -18.67
C LYS A 170 1.09 -6.45 -18.61
N THR A 171 -0.22 -6.20 -18.66
CA THR A 171 -0.82 -4.86 -18.57
C THR A 171 -0.53 -4.22 -17.22
N ALA A 172 -0.72 -4.94 -16.10
CA ALA A 172 -0.40 -4.44 -14.77
C ALA A 172 1.08 -4.06 -14.63
N LYS A 173 1.98 -4.86 -15.22
CA LYS A 173 3.42 -4.57 -15.20
C LYS A 173 3.78 -3.32 -16.00
N LEU A 174 3.19 -3.15 -17.19
CA LEU A 174 3.43 -1.96 -18.02
C LEU A 174 2.87 -0.71 -17.33
N TRP A 175 1.70 -0.81 -16.75
CA TRP A 175 1.10 0.26 -15.99
C TRP A 175 1.92 0.64 -14.75
N TRP A 176 2.43 -0.34 -14.00
CA TRP A 176 3.36 -0.10 -12.89
C TRP A 176 4.59 0.69 -13.35
N GLN A 177 5.19 0.30 -14.48
CA GLN A 177 6.34 1.02 -15.03
C GLN A 177 6.00 2.48 -15.36
N GLN A 178 4.83 2.75 -15.93
CA GLN A 178 4.37 4.12 -16.19
C GLN A 178 4.26 4.93 -14.90
N LEU A 179 3.78 4.33 -13.80
CA LEU A 179 3.71 5.00 -12.49
C LEU A 179 5.10 5.26 -11.90
N VAL A 180 6.06 4.36 -12.10
CA VAL A 180 7.47 4.55 -11.70
C VAL A 180 8.09 5.72 -12.45
N ASP A 181 7.80 5.84 -13.76
CA ASP A 181 8.37 6.88 -14.63
C ASP A 181 7.65 8.23 -14.49
N ASP A 182 6.46 8.26 -13.87
CA ASP A 182 5.67 9.48 -13.69
C ASP A 182 6.44 10.54 -12.89
N SER A 183 6.37 11.79 -13.33
CA SER A 183 7.06 12.91 -12.69
C SER A 183 6.55 13.25 -11.29
N ALA A 184 5.33 12.87 -10.95
CA ALA A 184 4.77 13.05 -9.63
C ALA A 184 5.39 12.08 -8.61
N THR A 185 5.83 10.90 -9.04
CA THR A 185 6.43 9.90 -8.16
C THR A 185 7.92 10.14 -7.95
N VAL A 186 8.36 10.11 -6.71
CA VAL A 186 9.76 10.39 -6.33
C VAL A 186 10.48 9.12 -5.91
N ILE A 187 9.95 8.41 -4.93
CA ILE A 187 10.54 7.15 -4.49
C ILE A 187 9.54 6.01 -4.71
N THR A 188 10.01 4.96 -5.36
CA THR A 188 9.19 3.79 -5.63
C THR A 188 9.88 2.53 -5.11
N TYR A 189 9.08 1.63 -4.52
CA TYR A 189 9.54 0.32 -4.08
C TYR A 189 8.73 -0.77 -4.78
N ASP A 190 9.37 -1.60 -5.55
CA ASP A 190 8.80 -2.79 -6.20
C ASP A 190 9.10 -4.04 -5.37
N PHE A 191 8.07 -4.61 -4.75
CA PHE A 191 8.14 -5.86 -3.96
C PHE A 191 7.71 -7.09 -4.76
N TYR A 192 7.69 -7.01 -6.08
CA TYR A 192 7.21 -8.03 -7.01
C TYR A 192 5.68 -8.17 -7.05
N ASN A 193 5.01 -8.40 -5.92
CA ASN A 193 3.55 -8.55 -5.89
C ASN A 193 2.82 -7.22 -5.75
N TYR A 194 3.43 -6.26 -5.10
CA TYR A 194 2.89 -4.92 -4.92
C TYR A 194 4.00 -3.88 -4.96
N GLY A 195 3.64 -2.64 -5.16
CA GLY A 195 4.55 -1.50 -5.17
C GLY A 195 4.10 -0.39 -4.25
N LEU A 196 5.06 0.45 -3.84
CA LEU A 196 4.79 1.70 -3.11
C LEU A 196 5.24 2.89 -3.96
N LEU A 197 4.44 3.95 -3.92
CA LEU A 197 4.75 5.26 -4.49
C LEU A 197 4.79 6.29 -3.37
N LEU A 198 5.88 7.08 -3.31
CA LEU A 198 6.04 8.21 -2.40
C LEU A 198 6.35 9.48 -3.20
N PHE A 199 5.94 10.64 -2.66
CA PHE A 199 5.80 11.90 -3.40
C PHE A 199 6.64 13.05 -2.84
N ASP A 200 7.59 12.77 -1.95
CA ASP A 200 8.46 13.77 -1.32
C ASP A 200 9.44 14.37 -2.35
N LYS A 201 9.10 15.53 -2.90
CA LYS A 201 9.88 16.26 -3.93
C LYS A 201 11.19 16.83 -3.42
N ASP A 202 11.42 16.86 -2.11
CA ASP A 202 12.69 17.26 -1.51
C ASP A 202 13.77 16.17 -1.69
N ARG A 203 13.38 15.01 -2.22
CA ARG A 203 14.24 13.84 -2.43
C ARG A 203 14.54 13.61 -3.91
N ILE A 204 15.68 12.97 -4.17
CA ILE A 204 16.07 12.55 -5.53
C ILE A 204 15.20 11.36 -5.94
N LYS A 205 14.71 11.37 -7.20
CA LYS A 205 13.93 10.25 -7.76
C LYS A 205 14.72 8.95 -7.73
N GLN A 206 14.15 7.91 -7.12
CA GLN A 206 14.78 6.59 -6.97
C GLN A 206 13.76 5.46 -7.08
N HIS A 207 14.18 4.37 -7.71
CA HIS A 207 13.40 3.14 -7.83
C HIS A 207 14.15 1.99 -7.19
N TYR A 208 13.52 1.30 -6.24
CA TYR A 208 14.09 0.15 -5.54
C TYR A 208 13.31 -1.11 -5.86
N THR A 209 13.99 -2.14 -6.36
CA THR A 209 13.42 -3.48 -6.55
C THR A 209 13.83 -4.38 -5.40
N LEU A 210 12.86 -4.91 -4.68
CA LEU A 210 13.08 -5.69 -3.48
C LEU A 210 12.57 -7.12 -3.66
N LYS A 211 13.26 -8.09 -3.03
CA LYS A 211 12.79 -9.47 -2.98
C LYS A 211 11.95 -9.68 -1.74
N ARG A 212 10.91 -10.46 -1.92
CA ARG A 212 10.13 -11.01 -0.82
C ARG A 212 10.10 -12.51 -0.80
#